data_f3e94f29a2a4177151d8a0839189252a
#
_entry.id   f3e94f29a2a4177151d8a0839189252a
#
_cell.length_a   1.000
_cell.length_b   1.000
_cell.length_c   1.000
_cell.angle_alpha   90.00
_cell.angle_beta   90.00
_cell.angle_gamma   90.00
#
_symmetry.space_group_name_H-M   'P 1'
#
loop_
_entity.id
_entity.type
_entity.pdbx_description
1 polymer ?
#
loop_
_entity_poly.entity_id
_entity_poly.type
_entity_poly.pdbx_seq_one_letter_code
_entity_poly.pdbx_strand_id
1 'polypeptide(L)'
;MLIIGAIYMVLLTCTSNPKMINNGIVQMKTIFYDSGGTPSVTYINQVWYKDSLTIEKITKKDFMTIRSKTTVTDSTLFFRFVNLRDKELYDYKHFSDTAVPFNKATLPDSMMDFGWSYYSHKVRKIQGTPQELSDTSIDHLIYKRIQFNFIGDDLTKGYKIGYYRCDEKARMFSLEKNYGTKINCTMTKFEDFQTGFAGPFATVEIEFLSDSLNNEQLKIFDVWEKNIVKYPINK
;
A
#
# COMPACT_ATOMS: atom_id res chain seq x y z
N MET A 1 25.66 34.57 54.12
CA MET A 1 25.83 34.45 52.68
C MET A 1 25.61 33.01 52.30
N LEU A 2 24.35 32.68 51.93
CA LEU A 2 23.93 31.30 51.59
C LEU A 2 23.93 31.18 50.10
N ILE A 3 24.78 30.28 49.56
CA ILE A 3 24.83 29.93 48.12
C ILE A 3 23.84 28.78 47.90
N ILE A 4 22.73 29.09 47.23
CA ILE A 4 21.75 28.08 46.79
C ILE A 4 22.25 27.54 45.44
N GLY A 5 22.80 26.32 45.45
CA GLY A 5 23.17 25.59 44.23
C GLY A 5 21.92 25.02 43.56
N ALA A 6 21.51 25.55 42.41
CA ALA A 6 20.46 24.99 41.59
C ALA A 6 21.00 23.75 40.84
N ILE A 7 20.55 22.58 41.24
CA ILE A 7 20.83 21.32 40.47
C ILE A 7 19.88 21.30 39.29
N TYR A 8 20.40 21.58 38.09
CA TYR A 8 19.70 21.34 36.82
C TYR A 8 19.71 19.83 36.56
N MET A 9 18.60 19.16 36.88
CA MET A 9 18.36 17.79 36.47
C MET A 9 17.95 17.81 34.97
N VAL A 10 18.94 17.59 34.09
CA VAL A 10 18.68 17.38 32.65
C VAL A 10 18.03 15.99 32.51
N LEU A 11 16.71 15.96 32.43
CA LEU A 11 15.97 14.77 31.99
C LEU A 11 16.29 14.56 30.50
N LEU A 12 17.30 13.76 30.23
CA LEU A 12 17.51 13.12 28.94
C LEU A 12 16.35 12.14 28.71
N THR A 13 15.24 12.65 28.17
CA THR A 13 14.22 11.78 27.57
C THR A 13 14.86 11.14 26.34
N CYS A 14 15.41 9.95 26.49
CA CYS A 14 15.67 9.06 25.36
C CYS A 14 14.31 8.76 24.72
N THR A 15 13.88 9.58 23.77
CA THR A 15 12.84 9.24 22.84
C THR A 15 13.45 8.16 21.92
N SER A 16 13.36 6.90 22.34
CA SER A 16 13.58 5.79 21.43
C SER A 16 12.54 5.96 20.32
N ASN A 17 12.99 6.32 19.12
CA ASN A 17 12.10 6.29 17.96
C ASN A 17 11.44 4.90 17.93
N PRO A 18 10.11 4.81 17.94
CA PRO A 18 9.45 3.53 17.93
C PRO A 18 9.95 2.76 16.69
N LYS A 19 10.49 1.56 16.94
CA LYS A 19 11.05 0.72 15.88
C LYS A 19 9.93 0.44 14.87
N MET A 20 10.10 0.95 13.66
CA MET A 20 9.17 0.75 12.55
C MET A 20 9.11 -0.73 12.18
N ILE A 21 7.91 -1.24 11.88
CA ILE A 21 7.72 -2.58 11.35
C ILE A 21 8.08 -2.56 9.87
N ASN A 22 9.13 -3.26 9.48
CA ASN A 22 9.69 -3.24 8.14
C ASN A 22 9.37 -4.47 7.28
N ASN A 23 8.67 -5.45 7.82
CA ASN A 23 8.20 -6.60 7.07
C ASN A 23 6.89 -7.13 7.65
N GLY A 24 6.09 -7.81 6.81
CA GLY A 24 4.80 -8.34 7.23
C GLY A 24 3.92 -8.75 6.07
N ILE A 25 2.67 -9.03 6.40
CA ILE A 25 1.63 -9.44 5.46
C ILE A 25 0.44 -8.51 5.62
N VAL A 26 -0.05 -7.96 4.51
CA VAL A 26 -1.27 -7.16 4.49
C VAL A 26 -2.28 -7.77 3.53
N GLN A 27 -3.56 -7.57 3.84
CA GLN A 27 -4.67 -7.78 2.94
C GLN A 27 -5.26 -6.43 2.57
N MET A 28 -5.44 -6.20 1.28
CA MET A 28 -6.10 -5.02 0.75
C MET A 28 -7.44 -5.44 0.16
N LYS A 29 -8.52 -4.84 0.68
CA LYS A 29 -9.86 -4.99 0.11
C LYS A 29 -10.20 -3.73 -0.64
N THR A 30 -10.28 -3.81 -1.97
CA THR A 30 -10.65 -2.70 -2.85
C THR A 30 -12.10 -2.86 -3.29
N ILE A 31 -12.91 -1.85 -3.01
CA ILE A 31 -14.31 -1.76 -3.40
C ILE A 31 -14.42 -0.64 -4.44
N PHE A 32 -14.88 -0.95 -5.63
CA PHE A 32 -15.23 0.03 -6.66
C PHE A 32 -16.72 0.32 -6.60
N TYR A 33 -17.10 1.54 -6.88
CA TYR A 33 -18.47 2.01 -6.88
C TYR A 33 -18.89 2.46 -8.29
N ASP A 34 -20.16 2.31 -8.61
CA ASP A 34 -20.74 2.94 -9.79
C ASP A 34 -20.92 4.47 -9.58
N SER A 35 -21.34 5.19 -10.58
CA SER A 35 -21.55 6.65 -10.51
C SER A 35 -22.64 7.06 -9.51
N GLY A 36 -23.54 6.16 -9.15
CA GLY A 36 -24.58 6.37 -8.13
C GLY A 36 -24.11 6.05 -6.70
N GLY A 37 -22.87 5.56 -6.52
CA GLY A 37 -22.30 5.22 -5.21
C GLY A 37 -22.65 3.81 -4.73
N THR A 38 -23.16 2.93 -5.61
CA THR A 38 -23.42 1.52 -5.26
C THR A 38 -22.16 0.68 -5.46
N PRO A 39 -21.78 -0.22 -4.50
CA PRO A 39 -20.66 -1.13 -4.71
C PRO A 39 -20.86 -2.01 -5.95
N SER A 40 -19.93 -1.97 -6.88
CA SER A 40 -19.98 -2.70 -8.15
C SER A 40 -19.09 -3.92 -8.17
N VAL A 41 -17.83 -3.77 -7.75
CA VAL A 41 -16.83 -4.85 -7.73
C VAL A 41 -15.98 -4.75 -6.47
N THR A 42 -15.69 -5.91 -5.88
CA THR A 42 -14.76 -6.02 -4.74
C THR A 42 -13.62 -6.95 -5.09
N TYR A 43 -12.39 -6.51 -4.83
CA TYR A 43 -11.17 -7.31 -4.96
C TYR A 43 -10.51 -7.45 -3.60
N ILE A 44 -9.90 -8.61 -3.35
CA ILE A 44 -9.10 -8.87 -2.16
C ILE A 44 -7.72 -9.32 -2.63
N ASN A 45 -6.71 -8.52 -2.30
CA ASN A 45 -5.32 -8.80 -2.64
C ASN A 45 -4.52 -9.03 -1.38
N GLN A 46 -3.63 -9.99 -1.41
CA GLN A 46 -2.65 -10.23 -0.36
C GLN A 46 -1.28 -9.73 -0.81
N VAL A 47 -0.59 -9.02 0.07
CA VAL A 47 0.73 -8.46 -0.16
C VAL A 47 1.66 -8.83 0.98
N TRP A 48 2.82 -9.36 0.64
CA TRP A 48 3.96 -9.52 1.53
C TRP A 48 4.91 -8.34 1.30
N TYR A 49 5.46 -7.77 2.36
CA TYR A 49 6.42 -6.67 2.24
C TYR A 49 7.65 -6.91 3.13
N LYS A 50 8.80 -6.45 2.65
CA LYS A 50 10.09 -6.45 3.36
C LYS A 50 10.86 -5.22 2.93
N ASP A 51 11.01 -4.25 3.82
CA ASP A 51 11.62 -2.95 3.50
C ASP A 51 10.98 -2.29 2.27
N SER A 52 11.74 -2.02 1.22
CA SER A 52 11.27 -1.46 -0.07
C SER A 52 10.82 -2.53 -1.08
N LEU A 53 10.76 -3.78 -0.67
CA LEU A 53 10.37 -4.91 -1.53
C LEU A 53 8.96 -5.35 -1.19
N THR A 54 8.21 -5.75 -2.20
CA THR A 54 6.88 -6.29 -1.99
C THR A 54 6.59 -7.42 -2.98
N ILE A 55 5.73 -8.34 -2.57
CA ILE A 55 5.18 -9.39 -3.41
C ILE A 55 3.67 -9.29 -3.32
N GLU A 56 3.01 -9.06 -4.44
CA GLU A 56 1.56 -9.01 -4.54
C GLU A 56 1.03 -10.28 -5.21
N LYS A 57 0.03 -10.91 -4.59
CA LYS A 57 -0.72 -11.99 -5.22
C LYS A 57 -1.77 -11.40 -6.15
N ILE A 58 -1.58 -11.58 -7.44
CA ILE A 58 -2.51 -11.11 -8.47
C ILE A 58 -3.56 -12.19 -8.72
N THR A 59 -4.81 -11.84 -8.50
CA THR A 59 -5.96 -12.73 -8.69
C THR A 59 -6.86 -12.24 -9.80
N LYS A 60 -7.57 -13.16 -10.43
CA LYS A 60 -8.64 -12.89 -11.39
C LYS A 60 -9.95 -13.44 -10.82
N LYS A 61 -11.02 -12.67 -11.01
CA LYS A 61 -12.36 -13.15 -10.72
C LYS A 61 -12.96 -13.78 -11.97
N ASP A 62 -13.28 -15.04 -11.87
CA ASP A 62 -13.99 -15.78 -12.91
C ASP A 62 -15.48 -15.87 -12.52
N PHE A 63 -16.35 -15.42 -13.41
CA PHE A 63 -17.80 -15.45 -13.24
C PHE A 63 -18.36 -16.57 -14.09
N MET A 64 -19.03 -17.54 -13.45
CA MET A 64 -19.75 -18.61 -14.14
C MET A 64 -21.25 -18.49 -13.81
N THR A 65 -22.06 -18.27 -14.84
CA THR A 65 -23.52 -18.20 -14.69
C THR A 65 -24.16 -19.48 -15.28
N ILE A 66 -24.79 -20.26 -14.42
CA ILE A 66 -25.57 -21.46 -14.81
C ILE A 66 -26.98 -21.29 -14.28
N ARG A 67 -27.98 -21.32 -15.18
CA ARG A 67 -29.40 -21.23 -14.82
C ARG A 67 -29.71 -20.04 -13.91
N SER A 68 -29.24 -18.86 -14.29
CA SER A 68 -29.41 -17.60 -13.54
C SER A 68 -28.72 -17.53 -12.17
N LYS A 69 -27.91 -18.53 -11.81
CA LYS A 69 -27.08 -18.51 -10.60
C LYS A 69 -25.64 -18.18 -11.01
N THR A 70 -25.13 -17.03 -10.58
CA THR A 70 -23.73 -16.64 -10.81
C THR A 70 -22.87 -17.12 -9.66
N THR A 71 -21.85 -17.89 -9.98
CA THR A 71 -20.77 -18.28 -9.05
C THR A 71 -19.54 -17.46 -9.38
N VAL A 72 -18.92 -16.89 -8.36
CA VAL A 72 -17.66 -16.14 -8.49
C VAL A 72 -16.56 -16.97 -7.87
N THR A 73 -15.49 -17.22 -8.63
CA THR A 73 -14.29 -17.90 -8.14
C THR A 73 -13.09 -17.03 -8.33
N ASP A 74 -12.20 -16.98 -7.32
CA ASP A 74 -10.93 -16.28 -7.42
C ASP A 74 -9.84 -17.28 -7.84
N SER A 75 -9.15 -17.00 -8.94
CA SER A 75 -7.99 -17.77 -9.38
C SER A 75 -6.72 -16.91 -9.30
N THR A 76 -5.63 -17.50 -8.79
CA THR A 76 -4.32 -16.82 -8.78
C THR A 76 -3.74 -16.84 -10.19
N LEU A 77 -3.47 -15.66 -10.74
CA LEU A 77 -2.82 -15.51 -12.04
C LEU A 77 -1.30 -15.61 -11.94
N PHE A 78 -0.73 -14.85 -11.03
CA PHE A 78 0.72 -14.78 -10.81
C PHE A 78 1.04 -14.01 -9.52
N PHE A 79 2.32 -13.95 -9.18
CA PHE A 79 2.85 -13.15 -8.09
C PHE A 79 3.75 -12.06 -8.67
N ARG A 80 3.50 -10.82 -8.29
CA ARG A 80 4.28 -9.66 -8.73
C ARG A 80 5.24 -9.23 -7.64
N PHE A 81 6.52 -9.36 -7.90
CA PHE A 81 7.57 -8.82 -7.07
C PHE A 81 7.90 -7.41 -7.54
N VAL A 82 7.93 -6.46 -6.60
CA VAL A 82 8.24 -5.07 -6.87
C VAL A 82 9.43 -4.65 -6.01
N ASN A 83 10.45 -4.11 -6.65
CA ASN A 83 11.57 -3.45 -6.00
C ASN A 83 11.40 -1.93 -6.18
N LEU A 84 10.92 -1.28 -5.13
CA LEU A 84 10.68 0.17 -5.16
C LEU A 84 11.98 0.98 -5.21
N ARG A 85 13.10 0.45 -4.72
CA ARG A 85 14.41 1.11 -4.74
C ARG A 85 14.95 1.20 -6.16
N ASP A 86 14.88 0.10 -6.91
CA ASP A 86 15.43 0.01 -8.26
C ASP A 86 14.38 0.29 -9.35
N LYS A 87 13.11 0.53 -8.94
CA LYS A 87 11.97 0.81 -9.82
C LYS A 87 11.71 -0.31 -10.82
N GLU A 88 11.81 -1.54 -10.38
CA GLU A 88 11.62 -2.72 -11.21
C GLU A 88 10.51 -3.62 -10.68
N LEU A 89 9.80 -4.29 -11.59
CA LEU A 89 8.84 -5.32 -11.26
C LEU A 89 9.12 -6.59 -12.04
N TYR A 90 8.76 -7.73 -11.42
CA TYR A 90 8.93 -9.08 -11.98
C TYR A 90 7.69 -9.90 -11.68
N ASP A 91 7.18 -10.62 -12.66
CA ASP A 91 6.03 -11.50 -12.50
C ASP A 91 6.48 -12.96 -12.46
N TYR A 92 6.00 -13.72 -11.47
CA TYR A 92 6.31 -15.13 -11.22
C TYR A 92 5.05 -15.97 -11.20
N LYS A 93 5.08 -17.17 -11.80
CA LYS A 93 3.91 -18.09 -11.79
C LYS A 93 3.59 -18.66 -10.41
N HIS A 94 4.60 -18.88 -9.58
CA HIS A 94 4.49 -19.55 -8.31
C HIS A 94 5.20 -18.75 -7.21
N PHE A 95 4.64 -18.76 -5.99
CA PHE A 95 5.27 -18.20 -4.80
C PHE A 95 6.27 -19.22 -4.24
N SER A 96 7.46 -19.25 -4.82
CA SER A 96 8.52 -20.23 -4.50
C SER A 96 9.91 -19.63 -4.75
N ASP A 97 10.87 -20.03 -3.94
CA ASP A 97 12.30 -19.67 -4.09
C ASP A 97 12.95 -20.26 -5.36
N THR A 98 12.32 -21.28 -5.98
CA THR A 98 12.78 -21.87 -7.25
C THR A 98 12.09 -21.26 -8.47
N ALA A 99 11.12 -20.35 -8.27
CA ALA A 99 10.40 -19.76 -9.40
C ALA A 99 11.31 -18.84 -10.22
N VAL A 100 11.09 -18.86 -11.56
CA VAL A 100 11.77 -18.00 -12.52
C VAL A 100 10.79 -16.94 -13.00
N PRO A 101 11.20 -15.66 -13.10
CA PRO A 101 10.33 -14.62 -13.61
C PRO A 101 10.03 -14.86 -15.10
N PHE A 102 8.77 -14.66 -15.49
CA PHE A 102 8.34 -14.76 -16.90
C PHE A 102 8.10 -13.38 -17.53
N ASN A 103 8.07 -12.31 -16.72
CA ASN A 103 7.92 -10.93 -17.16
C ASN A 103 8.77 -10.01 -16.29
N LYS A 104 9.31 -8.95 -16.90
CA LYS A 104 10.03 -7.88 -16.24
C LYS A 104 9.59 -6.54 -16.83
N ALA A 105 9.41 -5.53 -15.99
CA ALA A 105 9.14 -4.16 -16.44
C ALA A 105 9.77 -3.14 -15.50
N THR A 106 9.95 -1.92 -15.98
CA THR A 106 10.34 -0.77 -15.16
C THR A 106 9.10 -0.04 -14.66
N LEU A 107 9.09 0.33 -13.40
CA LEU A 107 8.03 1.14 -12.82
C LEU A 107 8.17 2.59 -13.28
N PRO A 108 7.13 3.20 -13.86
CA PRO A 108 7.13 4.62 -14.13
C PRO A 108 7.21 5.42 -12.81
N ASP A 109 7.87 6.58 -12.83
CA ASP A 109 8.02 7.45 -11.65
C ASP A 109 6.69 7.81 -11.01
N SER A 110 5.66 7.99 -11.81
CA SER A 110 4.30 8.27 -11.37
C SER A 110 3.63 7.15 -10.56
N MET A 111 3.99 5.88 -10.78
CA MET A 111 3.53 4.78 -9.93
C MET A 111 4.17 4.81 -8.55
N MET A 112 5.34 5.42 -8.41
CA MET A 112 6.05 5.56 -7.14
C MET A 112 5.36 6.54 -6.18
N ASP A 113 4.55 7.47 -6.70
CA ASP A 113 3.90 8.49 -5.87
C ASP A 113 2.64 7.99 -5.16
N PHE A 114 1.99 6.93 -5.68
CA PHE A 114 0.74 6.39 -5.15
C PHE A 114 0.88 5.00 -4.50
N GLY A 115 2.12 4.55 -4.27
CA GLY A 115 2.30 3.14 -4.00
C GLY A 115 1.83 2.34 -5.23
N TRP A 116 2.14 1.09 -5.26
CA TRP A 116 1.79 0.24 -6.37
C TRP A 116 0.51 -0.50 -6.01
N SER A 117 -0.44 -0.41 -6.88
CA SER A 117 -1.54 -1.36 -6.94
C SER A 117 -1.75 -1.73 -8.39
N TYR A 118 -2.01 -3.00 -8.64
CA TYR A 118 -2.34 -3.54 -9.95
C TYR A 118 -3.48 -2.75 -10.65
N TYR A 119 -4.33 -2.11 -9.87
CA TYR A 119 -5.50 -1.37 -10.37
C TYR A 119 -5.22 0.07 -10.73
N SER A 120 -4.04 0.58 -10.47
CA SER A 120 -3.63 1.92 -10.91
C SER A 120 -3.11 1.89 -12.34
N HIS A 121 -3.94 1.47 -13.30
CA HIS A 121 -3.59 1.50 -14.73
C HIS A 121 -3.45 2.93 -15.27
N LYS A 122 -3.90 3.93 -14.54
CA LYS A 122 -3.80 5.34 -14.92
C LYS A 122 -2.74 6.01 -14.07
N VAL A 123 -1.77 6.58 -14.75
CA VAL A 123 -0.80 7.46 -14.10
C VAL A 123 -1.53 8.66 -13.54
N ARG A 124 -1.30 8.93 -12.25
CA ARG A 124 -1.88 10.08 -11.56
C ARG A 124 -0.75 10.85 -10.89
N LYS A 125 -0.70 12.15 -11.12
CA LYS A 125 0.28 13.04 -10.50
C LYS A 125 -0.35 13.74 -9.31
N ILE A 126 0.27 13.61 -8.13
CA ILE A 126 -0.10 14.41 -6.96
C ILE A 126 0.15 15.87 -7.27
N GLN A 127 -0.84 16.71 -6.95
CA GLN A 127 -0.78 18.14 -7.14
C GLN A 127 -0.74 18.87 -5.81
N GLY A 128 0.25 19.72 -5.67
CA GLY A 128 0.41 20.55 -4.47
C GLY A 128 0.86 19.75 -3.24
N THR A 129 0.71 20.40 -2.09
CA THR A 129 1.02 19.79 -0.79
C THR A 129 -0.20 19.05 -0.26
N PRO A 130 -0.02 17.83 0.32
CA PRO A 130 -1.09 17.14 1.01
C PRO A 130 -1.71 18.02 2.10
N GLN A 131 -3.02 17.98 2.21
CA GLN A 131 -3.79 18.79 3.16
C GLN A 131 -4.26 17.92 4.34
N GLU A 132 -3.92 18.32 5.55
CA GLU A 132 -4.50 17.72 6.75
C GLU A 132 -5.96 18.14 6.89
N LEU A 133 -6.85 17.18 7.08
CA LEU A 133 -8.26 17.39 7.39
C LEU A 133 -8.48 17.18 8.88
N SER A 134 -9.66 17.58 9.38
CA SER A 134 -10.06 17.27 10.75
C SER A 134 -10.06 15.76 10.98
N ASP A 135 -9.58 15.33 12.14
CA ASP A 135 -9.63 13.93 12.55
C ASP A 135 -11.07 13.41 12.55
N THR A 136 -11.23 12.11 12.39
CA THR A 136 -12.54 11.45 12.41
C THR A 136 -12.50 10.23 13.34
N SER A 137 -13.66 9.83 13.85
CA SER A 137 -13.81 8.60 14.61
C SER A 137 -14.62 7.60 13.80
N ILE A 138 -14.10 6.40 13.64
CA ILE A 138 -14.77 5.25 13.03
C ILE A 138 -14.64 4.09 14.01
N ASP A 139 -15.77 3.48 14.42
CA ASP A 139 -15.80 2.37 15.37
C ASP A 139 -15.00 2.65 16.67
N HIS A 140 -15.15 3.86 17.22
CA HIS A 140 -14.46 4.37 18.42
C HIS A 140 -12.94 4.56 18.26
N LEU A 141 -12.37 4.37 17.05
CA LEU A 141 -10.97 4.59 16.73
C LEU A 141 -10.79 5.97 16.07
N ILE A 142 -9.74 6.69 16.45
CA ILE A 142 -9.43 8.01 15.91
C ILE A 142 -8.49 7.86 14.73
N TYR A 143 -8.84 8.51 13.62
CA TYR A 143 -8.07 8.54 12.39
C TYR A 143 -7.68 9.96 12.01
N LYS A 144 -6.38 10.17 11.79
CA LYS A 144 -5.88 11.34 11.10
C LYS A 144 -6.23 11.23 9.63
N ARG A 145 -6.76 12.29 9.01
CA ARG A 145 -7.12 12.29 7.60
C ARG A 145 -6.25 13.23 6.80
N ILE A 146 -5.76 12.74 5.67
CA ILE A 146 -4.90 13.51 4.77
C ILE A 146 -5.50 13.45 3.36
N GLN A 147 -5.70 14.61 2.76
CA GLN A 147 -6.17 14.72 1.38
C GLN A 147 -5.00 14.95 0.43
N PHE A 148 -5.00 14.19 -0.65
CA PHE A 148 -4.05 14.29 -1.77
C PHE A 148 -4.83 14.59 -3.05
N ASN A 149 -4.59 15.74 -3.64
CA ASN A 149 -5.18 16.09 -4.93
C ASN A 149 -4.34 15.48 -6.05
N PHE A 150 -4.98 15.02 -7.14
CA PHE A 150 -4.29 14.47 -8.30
C PHE A 150 -4.93 14.88 -9.63
N ILE A 151 -4.13 14.77 -10.69
CA ILE A 151 -4.59 14.79 -12.09
C ILE A 151 -4.14 13.49 -12.75
N GLY A 152 -5.06 12.79 -13.40
CA GLY A 152 -4.76 11.62 -14.24
C GLY A 152 -4.24 12.02 -15.62
N ASP A 153 -3.65 11.06 -16.34
CA ASP A 153 -3.16 11.27 -17.72
C ASP A 153 -4.28 11.67 -18.69
N ASP A 154 -5.52 11.24 -18.40
CA ASP A 154 -6.72 11.61 -19.14
C ASP A 154 -7.31 12.96 -18.69
N LEU A 155 -6.54 13.77 -17.95
CA LEU A 155 -6.97 15.02 -17.32
C LEU A 155 -8.09 14.87 -16.29
N THR A 156 -8.45 13.66 -15.89
CA THR A 156 -9.39 13.42 -14.79
C THR A 156 -8.83 14.03 -13.51
N LYS A 157 -9.58 14.94 -12.93
CA LYS A 157 -9.25 15.55 -11.63
C LYS A 157 -9.93 14.77 -10.52
N GLY A 158 -9.24 14.67 -9.40
CA GLY A 158 -9.78 14.02 -8.22
C GLY A 158 -8.91 14.25 -6.99
N TYR A 159 -9.31 13.62 -5.91
CA TYR A 159 -8.53 13.61 -4.68
C TYR A 159 -8.67 12.26 -3.99
N LYS A 160 -7.67 11.93 -3.17
CA LYS A 160 -7.70 10.78 -2.25
C LYS A 160 -7.72 11.27 -0.84
N ILE A 161 -8.44 10.58 0.04
CA ILE A 161 -8.36 10.79 1.48
C ILE A 161 -7.75 9.53 2.09
N GLY A 162 -6.55 9.66 2.65
CA GLY A 162 -5.91 8.62 3.47
C GLY A 162 -6.34 8.72 4.92
N TYR A 163 -6.61 7.58 5.56
CA TYR A 163 -6.98 7.43 6.97
C TYR A 163 -5.85 6.73 7.70
N TYR A 164 -5.27 7.41 8.69
CA TYR A 164 -4.06 6.99 9.39
C TYR A 164 -4.33 6.77 10.88
N ARG A 165 -3.88 5.62 11.39
CA ARG A 165 -3.83 5.27 12.80
C ARG A 165 -2.47 5.67 13.37
N CYS A 166 -2.45 6.58 14.35
CA CYS A 166 -1.22 7.05 14.99
C CYS A 166 -0.99 6.43 16.39
N ASP A 167 -1.93 5.65 16.86
CA ASP A 167 -1.84 4.84 18.07
C ASP A 167 -1.20 3.46 17.84
N GLU A 168 -0.95 3.12 16.57
CA GLU A 168 -0.26 1.90 16.16
C GLU A 168 1.20 2.19 15.77
N LYS A 169 2.03 1.14 15.81
CA LYS A 169 3.40 1.23 15.31
C LYS A 169 3.39 1.53 13.82
N ALA A 170 4.18 2.52 13.41
CA ALA A 170 4.36 2.82 12.00
C ALA A 170 4.92 1.61 11.24
N ARG A 171 4.44 1.39 10.01
CA ARG A 171 4.85 0.31 9.12
C ARG A 171 5.47 0.88 7.85
N MET A 172 6.45 0.17 7.31
CA MET A 172 7.07 0.53 6.02
C MET A 172 6.09 0.41 4.85
N PHE A 173 5.11 -0.51 4.97
CA PHE A 173 4.07 -0.62 3.96
C PHE A 173 3.19 0.63 3.95
N SER A 174 3.21 1.34 2.82
CA SER A 174 2.36 2.51 2.59
C SER A 174 1.95 2.53 1.13
N LEU A 175 0.68 2.83 0.86
CA LEU A 175 0.16 3.04 -0.50
C LEU A 175 0.52 4.43 -1.04
N GLU A 176 1.15 5.26 -0.23
CA GLU A 176 1.58 6.60 -0.59
C GLU A 176 3.01 6.80 -0.14
N LYS A 177 3.83 7.32 -1.05
CA LYS A 177 5.27 7.48 -0.89
C LYS A 177 5.65 8.07 0.47
N ASN A 178 5.90 7.19 1.43
CA ASN A 178 6.46 7.52 2.75
C ASN A 178 5.66 8.54 3.60
N TYR A 179 4.40 8.88 3.25
CA TYR A 179 3.68 9.87 4.06
C TYR A 179 3.36 9.32 5.45
N GLY A 180 2.89 8.08 5.54
CA GLY A 180 2.62 7.42 6.82
C GLY A 180 3.85 7.38 7.72
N THR A 181 5.02 7.08 7.16
CA THR A 181 6.29 7.08 7.91
C THR A 181 6.70 8.47 8.35
N LYS A 182 6.47 9.49 7.52
CA LYS A 182 6.77 10.88 7.85
C LYS A 182 5.98 11.39 9.05
N ILE A 183 4.72 10.99 9.19
CA ILE A 183 3.86 11.36 10.33
C ILE A 183 3.86 10.31 11.45
N ASN A 184 4.66 9.23 11.31
CA ASN A 184 4.74 8.10 12.24
C ASN A 184 3.37 7.43 12.52
N CYS A 185 2.56 7.26 11.49
CA CYS A 185 1.23 6.66 11.55
C CYS A 185 1.11 5.57 10.48
N THR A 186 0.18 4.63 10.68
CA THR A 186 -0.13 3.57 9.73
C THR A 186 -1.38 3.90 8.94
N MET A 187 -1.31 3.89 7.61
CA MET A 187 -2.51 3.98 6.78
C MET A 187 -3.28 2.66 6.85
N THR A 188 -4.57 2.75 7.12
CA THR A 188 -5.47 1.58 7.21
C THR A 188 -6.60 1.63 6.20
N LYS A 189 -6.85 2.80 5.60
CA LYS A 189 -7.89 3.00 4.60
C LYS A 189 -7.53 4.17 3.70
N PHE A 190 -7.95 4.14 2.44
CA PHE A 190 -8.10 5.35 1.65
C PHE A 190 -9.38 5.31 0.81
N GLU A 191 -9.85 6.49 0.44
CA GLU A 191 -10.97 6.71 -0.47
C GLU A 191 -10.51 7.57 -1.64
N ASP A 192 -10.89 7.15 -2.85
CA ASP A 192 -10.54 7.80 -4.11
C ASP A 192 -11.78 8.46 -4.69
N PHE A 193 -11.74 9.79 -4.84
CA PHE A 193 -12.83 10.60 -5.36
C PHE A 193 -12.48 11.14 -6.74
N GLN A 194 -13.39 10.97 -7.69
CA GLN A 194 -13.24 11.42 -9.07
C GLN A 194 -14.45 12.21 -9.51
N THR A 195 -14.24 13.13 -10.44
CA THR A 195 -15.35 13.89 -11.04
C THR A 195 -16.34 12.94 -11.73
N GLY A 196 -17.64 13.17 -11.50
CA GLY A 196 -18.71 12.36 -12.09
C GLY A 196 -19.25 11.23 -11.18
N PHE A 197 -18.71 11.09 -9.98
CA PHE A 197 -19.20 10.13 -8.97
C PHE A 197 -19.88 10.87 -7.80
N ALA A 198 -20.99 10.32 -7.31
CA ALA A 198 -21.72 10.90 -6.16
C ALA A 198 -20.99 10.70 -4.82
N GLY A 199 -20.03 9.77 -4.78
CA GLY A 199 -19.22 9.41 -3.63
C GLY A 199 -17.81 9.00 -4.05
N PRO A 200 -17.09 8.18 -3.26
CA PRO A 200 -15.81 7.65 -3.68
C PRO A 200 -15.99 6.76 -4.92
N PHE A 201 -15.06 6.88 -5.88
CA PHE A 201 -14.93 5.95 -7.00
C PHE A 201 -14.43 4.58 -6.52
N ALA A 202 -13.52 4.59 -5.54
CA ALA A 202 -13.00 3.39 -4.91
C ALA A 202 -12.66 3.62 -3.44
N THR A 203 -12.83 2.58 -2.64
CA THR A 203 -12.35 2.52 -1.26
C THR A 203 -11.37 1.36 -1.14
N VAL A 204 -10.23 1.57 -0.50
CA VAL A 204 -9.29 0.50 -0.13
C VAL A 204 -9.18 0.42 1.38
N GLU A 205 -9.49 -0.74 1.93
CA GLU A 205 -9.29 -1.09 3.33
C GLU A 205 -8.03 -1.96 3.43
N ILE A 206 -7.17 -1.66 4.42
CA ILE A 206 -5.90 -2.33 4.63
C ILE A 206 -5.94 -3.01 5.99
N GLU A 207 -5.82 -4.33 5.98
CA GLU A 207 -5.72 -5.17 7.17
C GLU A 207 -4.32 -5.76 7.27
N PHE A 208 -3.66 -5.56 8.41
CA PHE A 208 -2.34 -6.14 8.68
C PHE A 208 -2.51 -7.52 9.30
N LEU A 209 -2.27 -8.56 8.50
CA LEU A 209 -2.43 -9.96 8.91
C LEU A 209 -1.27 -10.44 9.77
N SER A 210 -0.05 -9.91 9.54
CA SER A 210 1.14 -10.26 10.31
C SER A 210 2.15 -9.11 10.28
N ASP A 211 2.82 -8.88 11.40
CA ASP A 211 3.94 -7.94 11.54
C ASP A 211 5.31 -8.62 11.30
N SER A 212 5.31 -9.83 10.75
CA SER A 212 6.53 -10.57 10.41
C SER A 212 6.29 -11.55 9.27
N LEU A 213 7.35 -11.85 8.53
CA LEU A 213 7.42 -12.92 7.55
C LEU A 213 8.05 -14.16 8.19
N ASN A 214 7.59 -15.36 7.79
CA ASN A 214 8.24 -16.60 8.19
C ASN A 214 9.53 -16.84 7.36
N ASN A 215 10.33 -17.84 7.77
CA ASN A 215 11.63 -18.14 7.14
C ASN A 215 11.51 -18.50 5.65
N GLU A 216 10.46 -19.19 5.25
CA GLU A 216 10.21 -19.54 3.84
C GLU A 216 9.92 -18.29 3.01
N GLN A 217 9.06 -17.42 3.50
CA GLN A 217 8.73 -16.14 2.85
C GLN A 217 9.95 -15.23 2.75
N LEU A 218 10.75 -15.12 3.82
CA LEU A 218 12.01 -14.35 3.80
C LEU A 218 12.97 -14.90 2.76
N LYS A 219 13.10 -16.24 2.67
CA LYS A 219 13.96 -16.90 1.67
C LYS A 219 13.51 -16.57 0.23
N ILE A 220 12.20 -16.53 -0.02
CA ILE A 220 11.66 -16.14 -1.34
C ILE A 220 12.09 -14.72 -1.70
N PHE A 221 11.93 -13.75 -0.76
CA PHE A 221 12.39 -12.38 -0.98
C PHE A 221 13.88 -12.33 -1.30
N ASP A 222 14.71 -13.01 -0.51
CA ASP A 222 16.17 -13.00 -0.69
C ASP A 222 16.61 -13.61 -2.03
N VAL A 223 15.93 -14.67 -2.48
CA VAL A 223 16.23 -15.31 -3.76
C VAL A 223 15.75 -14.44 -4.92
N TRP A 224 14.54 -13.89 -4.83
CA TRP A 224 14.01 -13.06 -5.91
C TRP A 224 14.79 -11.76 -6.05
N GLU A 225 15.19 -11.12 -4.96
CA GLU A 225 16.05 -9.94 -4.97
C GLU A 225 17.42 -10.23 -5.63
N LYS A 226 18.05 -11.38 -5.32
CA LYS A 226 19.32 -11.80 -5.95
C LYS A 226 19.18 -12.16 -7.42
N ASN A 227 18.04 -12.71 -7.82
CA ASN A 227 17.79 -13.10 -9.22
C ASN A 227 17.61 -11.92 -10.16
N ILE A 228 17.24 -10.74 -9.63
CA ILE A 228 17.14 -9.48 -10.39
C ILE A 228 18.42 -9.20 -11.17
N VAL A 229 19.59 -9.48 -10.57
CA VAL A 229 20.91 -9.27 -11.20
C VAL A 229 21.18 -10.25 -12.35
N LYS A 230 20.54 -11.42 -12.36
CA LYS A 230 20.82 -12.52 -13.31
C LYS A 230 19.98 -12.48 -14.59
N TYR A 231 18.86 -11.76 -14.57
CA TYR A 231 17.97 -11.67 -15.73
C TYR A 231 18.01 -10.26 -16.34
N PRO A 232 19.01 -9.95 -17.20
CA PRO A 232 19.03 -8.67 -17.89
C PRO A 232 17.78 -8.53 -18.76
N ILE A 233 17.26 -7.31 -18.86
CA ILE A 233 16.16 -6.98 -19.75
C ILE A 233 16.65 -7.26 -21.18
N ASN A 234 16.07 -8.22 -21.87
CA ASN A 234 16.17 -8.23 -23.32
C ASN A 234 15.40 -7.00 -23.82
N LYS A 235 16.16 -6.00 -24.27
CA LYS A 235 15.65 -4.78 -24.92
C LYS A 235 15.00 -5.11 -26.23
#